data_1d31637ad841eb202df8781dae99e47e
#
_entry.id   1d31637ad841eb202df8781dae99e47e
#
_cell.length_a   1.000
_cell.length_b   1.000
_cell.length_c   1.000
_cell.angle_alpha   90.00
_cell.angle_beta   90.00
_cell.angle_gamma   90.00
#
_symmetry.space_group_name_H-M   'P 1'
#
loop_
_entity.id
_entity.type
_entity.pdbx_description
1 polymer ?
#
loop_
_entity_poly.entity_id
_entity_poly.type
_entity_poly.pdbx_seq_one_letter_code
_entity_poly.pdbx_strand_id
1 'polypeptide(L)'
;MEDVTDLLNRIKNQIGGEESLSDEELNRQLNAIYSIYAAAMGPEQLIVQASRFNAVKYIHDENPKSRLIGMERLILESRDYHRQPTDEEIPAILDKLEDKVADILSRQAVERSLEKKIEDRLEERHKEYIEEVRREIIEEETGSAETAESKRKLEKLDAMEKVSLTATILQVVRPQSLSEIIGQDQAVKALASRISSPYPQHLLLYGPPGVGKTTAARLVLEEAKKKPYTVFRKDAPFIECDGTILRWDSRDMTNPLIGSVHDPLYQGARQELADEGIPEPKPGLVTDAHGGILFIDEIGELDPILLNKLLKVLEDKRVHFDSAYYDEEDPQIPAYIKQLFEKGAPADFILIGATTRAPEEINPAIRSRCGEIFFAPLEPAHIIAIVKRAAERLGARL
;
A
#
# COMPACT_ATOMS: atom_id res chain seq x y z
N MET A 1 9.88 6.62 36.92
CA MET A 1 8.52 7.19 37.02
C MET A 1 7.73 6.25 37.93
N GLU A 2 7.52 6.61 39.17
CA GLU A 2 6.60 5.86 40.02
C GLU A 2 5.19 5.93 39.37
N ASP A 3 4.62 4.76 39.21
CA ASP A 3 3.33 4.60 38.54
C ASP A 3 2.25 5.30 39.43
N VAL A 4 1.42 6.15 38.81
CA VAL A 4 0.30 6.85 39.49
C VAL A 4 -0.58 5.84 40.23
N THR A 5 -0.65 4.61 39.70
CA THR A 5 -1.35 3.47 40.29
C THR A 5 -0.73 3.03 41.62
N ASP A 6 0.58 3.12 41.76
CA ASP A 6 1.29 2.77 43.02
C ASP A 6 1.08 3.84 44.10
N LEU A 7 0.99 5.12 43.73
CA LEU A 7 0.66 6.20 44.66
C LEU A 7 -0.79 6.09 45.16
N LEU A 8 -1.75 5.80 44.25
CA LEU A 8 -3.14 5.58 44.60
C LEU A 8 -3.34 4.33 45.47
N ASN A 9 -2.59 3.26 45.22
CA ASN A 9 -2.62 2.04 46.05
C ASN A 9 -1.98 2.26 47.44
N ARG A 10 -0.97 3.11 47.55
CA ARG A 10 -0.40 3.52 48.86
C ARG A 10 -1.40 4.29 49.72
N ILE A 11 -2.22 5.16 49.09
CA ILE A 11 -3.29 5.89 49.75
C ILE A 11 -4.39 4.92 50.22
N LYS A 12 -4.86 4.01 49.33
CA LYS A 12 -5.90 3.02 49.68
C LYS A 12 -5.49 2.00 50.76
N ASN A 13 -4.23 1.60 50.78
CA ASN A 13 -3.72 0.64 51.78
C ASN A 13 -3.46 1.25 53.16
N GLN A 14 -3.53 2.56 53.34
CA GLN A 14 -3.45 3.23 54.63
C GLN A 14 -4.81 3.48 55.27
N ILE A 15 -5.90 3.20 54.55
CA ILE A 15 -7.30 3.44 55.03
C ILE A 15 -7.99 2.09 55.24
N GLY A 16 -7.74 1.49 56.35
CA GLY A 16 -8.45 0.26 56.77
C GLY A 16 -8.91 0.36 58.23
N GLY A 17 -10.19 0.65 58.44
CA GLY A 17 -10.81 0.53 59.78
C GLY A 17 -12.03 1.43 59.95
N GLU A 18 -13.19 0.81 60.17
CA GLU A 18 -14.42 1.44 60.67
C GLU A 18 -14.23 1.91 62.13
N GLU A 19 -13.53 3.02 62.37
CA GLU A 19 -13.53 3.71 63.64
C GLU A 19 -13.42 5.21 63.40
N SER A 20 -14.12 6.05 64.20
CA SER A 20 -14.07 7.52 64.08
C SER A 20 -12.62 8.01 64.01
N LEU A 21 -12.25 8.62 62.86
CA LEU A 21 -10.92 9.15 62.58
C LEU A 21 -10.50 10.11 63.70
N SER A 22 -9.34 9.88 64.31
CA SER A 22 -8.79 10.80 65.25
C SER A 22 -8.37 12.11 64.54
N ASP A 23 -8.41 13.25 65.24
CA ASP A 23 -8.03 14.55 64.69
C ASP A 23 -6.63 14.57 64.09
N GLU A 24 -5.71 13.77 64.65
CA GLU A 24 -4.32 13.62 64.09
C GLU A 24 -4.31 12.83 62.77
N GLU A 25 -5.16 11.83 62.63
CA GLU A 25 -5.24 11.00 61.44
C GLU A 25 -5.93 11.76 60.27
N LEU A 26 -6.97 12.51 60.59
CA LEU A 26 -7.62 13.44 59.64
C LEU A 26 -6.64 14.49 59.13
N ASN A 27 -5.87 15.10 60.01
CA ASN A 27 -4.82 16.06 59.63
C ASN A 27 -3.76 15.43 58.70
N ARG A 28 -3.37 14.19 58.94
CA ARG A 28 -2.40 13.48 58.10
C ARG A 28 -2.93 13.25 56.69
N GLN A 29 -4.16 12.79 56.57
CA GLN A 29 -4.83 12.58 55.28
C GLN A 29 -5.03 13.88 54.50
N LEU A 30 -5.52 14.95 55.15
CA LEU A 30 -5.68 16.26 54.52
C LEU A 30 -4.32 16.82 54.04
N ASN A 31 -3.23 16.65 54.80
CA ASN A 31 -1.92 17.06 54.34
C ASN A 31 -1.45 16.25 53.11
N ALA A 32 -1.73 14.96 53.07
CA ALA A 32 -1.39 14.12 51.90
C ALA A 32 -2.17 14.57 50.66
N ILE A 33 -3.48 14.70 50.77
CA ILE A 33 -4.33 15.17 49.64
C ILE A 33 -3.90 16.55 49.16
N TYR A 34 -3.64 17.49 50.13
CA TYR A 34 -3.17 18.83 49.79
C TYR A 34 -1.83 18.85 49.07
N SER A 35 -0.86 18.06 49.51
CA SER A 35 0.47 17.99 48.89
C SER A 35 0.39 17.45 47.47
N ILE A 36 -0.42 16.44 47.23
CA ILE A 36 -0.65 15.87 45.88
C ILE A 36 -1.34 16.87 44.97
N TYR A 37 -2.40 17.52 45.46
CA TYR A 37 -3.12 18.53 44.70
C TYR A 37 -2.24 19.74 44.39
N ALA A 38 -1.47 20.24 45.37
CA ALA A 38 -0.52 21.34 45.17
C ALA A 38 0.58 21.02 44.15
N ALA A 39 1.10 19.79 44.20
CA ALA A 39 2.08 19.33 43.21
C ALA A 39 1.49 19.21 41.80
N ALA A 40 0.20 18.84 41.67
CA ALA A 40 -0.50 18.77 40.40
C ALA A 40 -0.77 20.17 39.82
N MET A 41 -1.32 21.09 40.63
CA MET A 41 -1.76 22.40 40.14
C MET A 41 -0.63 23.42 39.99
N GLY A 42 0.47 23.23 40.70
CA GLY A 42 1.56 24.20 40.77
C GLY A 42 1.23 25.41 41.67
N PRO A 43 2.28 26.14 42.16
CA PRO A 43 2.12 27.16 43.18
C PRO A 43 1.26 28.37 42.72
N GLU A 44 1.38 28.80 41.49
CA GLU A 44 0.65 29.97 40.99
C GLU A 44 -0.86 29.70 40.86
N GLN A 45 -1.25 28.58 40.24
CA GLN A 45 -2.65 28.22 40.07
C GLN A 45 -3.30 27.89 41.42
N LEU A 46 -2.59 27.27 42.32
CA LEU A 46 -3.06 26.97 43.65
C LEU A 46 -3.47 28.22 44.44
N ILE A 47 -2.64 29.28 44.42
CA ILE A 47 -2.92 30.56 45.09
C ILE A 47 -4.13 31.24 44.48
N VAL A 48 -4.24 31.23 43.15
CA VAL A 48 -5.36 31.83 42.43
C VAL A 48 -6.67 31.10 42.78
N GLN A 49 -6.69 29.78 42.75
CA GLN A 49 -7.85 28.98 43.11
C GLN A 49 -8.24 29.11 44.59
N ALA A 50 -7.29 29.02 45.48
CA ALA A 50 -7.54 29.18 46.91
C ALA A 50 -8.16 30.58 47.23
N SER A 51 -7.70 31.61 46.55
CA SER A 51 -8.29 32.96 46.67
C SER A 51 -9.69 33.07 46.05
N ARG A 52 -9.89 32.47 44.86
CA ARG A 52 -11.17 32.49 44.14
C ARG A 52 -12.29 31.82 44.92
N PHE A 53 -12.00 30.71 45.60
CA PHE A 53 -12.99 29.97 46.39
C PHE A 53 -13.00 30.29 47.89
N ASN A 54 -12.29 31.33 48.30
CA ASN A 54 -12.19 31.74 49.71
C ASN A 54 -11.71 30.62 50.64
N ALA A 55 -10.79 29.78 50.17
CA ALA A 55 -10.29 28.64 50.87
C ALA A 55 -9.08 28.96 51.77
N VAL A 56 -8.35 30.06 51.47
CA VAL A 56 -7.07 30.41 52.14
C VAL A 56 -7.17 30.43 53.65
N LYS A 57 -8.26 31.01 54.23
CA LYS A 57 -8.43 31.06 55.70
C LYS A 57 -8.64 29.71 56.35
N TYR A 58 -9.22 28.80 55.65
CA TYR A 58 -9.57 27.46 56.13
C TYR A 58 -8.45 26.43 55.98
N ILE A 59 -7.68 26.53 54.92
CA ILE A 59 -6.58 25.58 54.65
C ILE A 59 -5.49 25.62 55.73
N HIS A 60 -5.24 26.80 56.34
CA HIS A 60 -4.22 27.02 57.35
C HIS A 60 -4.78 27.06 58.78
N ASP A 61 -6.05 26.67 58.98
CA ASP A 61 -6.66 26.62 60.31
C ASP A 61 -6.07 25.44 61.12
N GLU A 62 -5.94 25.63 62.44
CA GLU A 62 -5.47 24.56 63.35
C GLU A 62 -6.54 23.46 63.52
N ASN A 63 -7.81 23.78 63.33
CA ASN A 63 -8.92 22.83 63.46
C ASN A 63 -9.04 21.94 62.19
N PRO A 64 -8.90 20.61 62.31
CA PRO A 64 -8.95 19.68 61.17
C PRO A 64 -10.28 19.77 60.40
N LYS A 65 -11.41 19.96 61.05
CA LYS A 65 -12.74 20.09 60.42
C LYS A 65 -12.85 21.39 59.63
N SER A 66 -12.25 22.50 60.08
CA SER A 66 -12.16 23.72 59.29
C SER A 66 -11.27 23.55 58.06
N ARG A 67 -10.14 22.84 58.22
CA ARG A 67 -9.27 22.52 57.07
C ARG A 67 -9.96 21.67 56.01
N LEU A 68 -10.82 20.70 56.43
CA LEU A 68 -11.60 19.91 55.53
C LEU A 68 -12.51 20.79 54.64
N ILE A 69 -13.21 21.75 55.22
CA ILE A 69 -14.00 22.76 54.51
C ILE A 69 -13.13 23.55 53.52
N GLY A 70 -11.92 23.93 53.92
CA GLY A 70 -10.97 24.60 53.03
C GLY A 70 -10.59 23.76 51.83
N MET A 71 -10.37 22.46 52.04
CA MET A 71 -10.06 21.49 50.98
C MET A 71 -11.25 21.21 50.06
N GLU A 72 -12.47 21.07 50.59
CA GLU A 72 -13.67 20.96 49.78
C GLU A 72 -13.85 22.16 48.86
N ARG A 73 -13.69 23.39 49.37
CA ARG A 73 -13.78 24.61 48.58
C ARG A 73 -12.74 24.66 47.48
N LEU A 74 -11.49 24.27 47.80
CA LEU A 74 -10.38 24.35 46.87
C LEU A 74 -10.45 23.29 45.78
N ILE A 75 -10.70 22.02 46.12
CA ILE A 75 -10.62 20.88 45.22
C ILE A 75 -11.93 20.70 44.46
N LEU A 76 -13.11 20.90 45.10
CA LEU A 76 -14.42 20.80 44.48
C LEU A 76 -14.88 22.12 43.81
N GLU A 77 -14.05 23.16 43.92
CA GLU A 77 -14.27 24.46 43.22
C GLU A 77 -15.61 25.13 43.59
N SER A 78 -16.06 25.00 44.84
CA SER A 78 -17.34 25.57 45.28
C SER A 78 -17.19 26.41 46.52
N ARG A 79 -17.98 27.50 46.63
CA ARG A 79 -18.08 28.38 47.80
C ARG A 79 -19.16 27.97 48.79
N ASP A 80 -19.97 26.96 48.48
CA ASP A 80 -21.22 26.60 49.19
C ASP A 80 -20.96 25.77 50.46
N TYR A 81 -19.73 25.33 50.70
CA TYR A 81 -19.36 24.58 51.89
C TYR A 81 -19.11 25.50 53.09
N HIS A 82 -20.15 25.65 53.95
CA HIS A 82 -20.07 26.56 55.12
C HIS A 82 -20.30 25.86 56.43
N ARG A 83 -20.86 24.63 56.43
CA ARG A 83 -21.20 23.88 57.65
C ARG A 83 -20.02 23.01 58.06
N GLN A 84 -19.72 22.98 59.38
CA GLN A 84 -18.76 21.99 59.88
C GLN A 84 -19.33 20.58 59.70
N PRO A 85 -18.59 19.66 59.08
CA PRO A 85 -19.03 18.29 58.82
C PRO A 85 -19.14 17.53 60.14
N THR A 86 -20.11 16.62 60.21
CA THR A 86 -20.25 15.65 61.30
C THR A 86 -19.21 14.53 61.15
N ASP A 87 -18.87 13.85 62.23
CA ASP A 87 -17.85 12.79 62.18
C ASP A 87 -18.24 11.65 61.23
N GLU A 88 -19.54 11.41 61.05
CA GLU A 88 -20.07 10.42 60.11
C GLU A 88 -19.94 10.84 58.61
N GLU A 89 -19.86 12.16 58.34
CA GLU A 89 -19.75 12.72 56.97
C GLU A 89 -18.28 12.80 56.49
N ILE A 90 -17.32 12.82 57.39
CA ILE A 90 -15.90 13.02 57.10
C ILE A 90 -15.33 11.98 56.10
N PRO A 91 -15.57 10.65 56.26
CA PRO A 91 -15.03 9.66 55.34
C PRO A 91 -15.53 9.87 53.91
N ALA A 92 -16.82 10.12 53.75
CA ALA A 92 -17.46 10.33 52.44
C ALA A 92 -16.98 11.62 51.73
N ILE A 93 -16.54 12.63 52.50
CA ILE A 93 -15.96 13.86 51.97
C ILE A 93 -14.53 13.59 51.52
N LEU A 94 -13.71 12.86 52.31
CA LEU A 94 -12.38 12.49 51.95
C LEU A 94 -12.34 11.67 50.65
N ASP A 95 -13.20 10.67 50.48
CA ASP A 95 -13.33 9.87 49.29
C ASP A 95 -13.60 10.75 48.05
N LYS A 96 -14.55 11.72 48.18
CA LYS A 96 -14.82 12.67 47.08
C LYS A 96 -13.62 13.56 46.73
N LEU A 97 -12.83 13.99 47.72
CA LEU A 97 -11.64 14.77 47.47
C LEU A 97 -10.57 13.94 46.78
N GLU A 98 -10.39 12.69 47.22
CA GLU A 98 -9.44 11.75 46.60
C GLU A 98 -9.83 11.43 45.16
N ASP A 99 -11.07 11.10 44.91
CA ASP A 99 -11.60 10.84 43.53
C ASP A 99 -11.36 12.03 42.61
N LYS A 100 -11.63 13.25 43.09
CA LYS A 100 -11.43 14.48 42.31
C LYS A 100 -9.94 14.75 42.01
N VAL A 101 -9.07 14.53 42.98
CA VAL A 101 -7.62 14.66 42.77
C VAL A 101 -7.11 13.60 41.80
N ALA A 102 -7.60 12.36 41.91
CA ALA A 102 -7.27 11.28 40.99
C ALA A 102 -7.72 11.61 39.52
N ASP A 103 -8.92 12.18 39.33
CA ASP A 103 -9.40 12.62 38.02
C ASP A 103 -8.50 13.71 37.42
N ILE A 104 -8.09 14.70 38.23
CA ILE A 104 -7.18 15.77 37.79
C ILE A 104 -5.82 15.21 37.37
N LEU A 105 -5.23 14.30 38.17
CA LEU A 105 -3.95 13.67 37.85
C LEU A 105 -4.03 12.82 36.56
N SER A 106 -5.13 12.08 36.38
CA SER A 106 -5.35 11.26 35.20
C SER A 106 -5.44 12.11 33.93
N ARG A 107 -6.17 13.24 33.98
CA ARG A 107 -6.25 14.18 32.85
C ARG A 107 -4.90 14.76 32.51
N GLN A 108 -4.13 15.21 33.50
CA GLN A 108 -2.79 15.75 33.25
C GLN A 108 -1.80 14.71 32.70
N ALA A 109 -1.91 13.45 33.14
CA ALA A 109 -1.10 12.36 32.59
C ALA A 109 -1.40 12.11 31.11
N VAL A 110 -2.69 12.18 30.73
CA VAL A 110 -3.13 12.05 29.33
C VAL A 110 -2.64 13.26 28.50
N GLU A 111 -2.80 14.48 29.01
CA GLU A 111 -2.34 15.70 28.32
C GLU A 111 -0.83 15.65 28.05
N ARG A 112 -0.02 15.35 29.07
CA ARG A 112 1.45 15.20 28.91
C ARG A 112 1.83 14.10 27.92
N SER A 113 1.08 12.99 27.91
CA SER A 113 1.30 11.91 26.93
C SER A 113 0.95 12.34 25.51
N LEU A 114 -0.10 13.17 25.36
CA LEU A 114 -0.49 13.73 24.06
C LEU A 114 0.52 14.77 23.57
N GLU A 115 0.94 15.68 24.43
CA GLU A 115 1.97 16.69 24.11
C GLU A 115 3.26 16.02 23.63
N LYS A 116 3.74 15.02 24.35
CA LYS A 116 4.93 14.28 23.96
C LYS A 116 4.76 13.58 22.60
N LYS A 117 3.60 12.95 22.33
CA LYS A 117 3.32 12.33 21.02
C LYS A 117 3.23 13.34 19.90
N ILE A 118 2.75 14.54 20.18
CA ILE A 118 2.69 15.64 19.19
C ILE A 118 4.10 16.12 18.88
N GLU A 119 4.92 16.31 19.93
CA GLU A 119 6.32 16.75 19.79
C GLU A 119 7.14 15.72 18.99
N ASP A 120 7.05 14.44 19.35
CA ASP A 120 7.71 13.34 18.63
C ASP A 120 7.30 13.32 17.14
N ARG A 121 6.00 13.50 16.83
CA ARG A 121 5.52 13.57 15.43
C ARG A 121 5.94 14.83 14.68
N LEU A 122 6.01 15.96 15.37
CA LEU A 122 6.51 17.21 14.77
C LEU A 122 7.99 17.10 14.42
N GLU A 123 8.79 16.52 15.32
CA GLU A 123 10.22 16.26 15.03
C GLU A 123 10.42 15.30 13.85
N GLU A 124 9.61 14.25 13.77
CA GLU A 124 9.66 13.27 12.69
C GLU A 124 9.33 13.93 11.34
N ARG A 125 8.22 14.68 11.27
CA ARG A 125 7.84 15.45 10.07
C ARG A 125 8.85 16.52 9.70
N HIS A 126 9.44 17.17 10.68
CA HIS A 126 10.46 18.20 10.40
C HIS A 126 11.73 17.60 9.80
N LYS A 127 12.13 16.40 10.25
CA LYS A 127 13.25 15.65 9.64
C LYS A 127 12.93 15.23 8.21
N GLU A 128 11.72 14.68 7.98
CA GLU A 128 11.28 14.31 6.64
C GLU A 128 11.28 15.51 5.69
N TYR A 129 10.72 16.64 6.12
CA TYR A 129 10.70 17.88 5.34
C TYR A 129 12.11 18.42 5.01
N ILE A 130 13.03 18.41 5.97
CA ILE A 130 14.42 18.84 5.71
C ILE A 130 15.10 17.89 4.70
N GLU A 131 14.86 16.58 4.77
CA GLU A 131 15.40 15.63 3.81
C GLU A 131 14.80 15.84 2.40
N GLU A 132 13.55 16.20 2.33
CA GLU A 132 12.83 16.50 1.08
C GLU A 132 13.38 17.78 0.43
N VAL A 133 13.43 18.89 1.14
CA VAL A 133 14.03 20.15 0.67
C VAL A 133 15.52 19.97 0.26
N ARG A 134 16.25 19.14 1.01
CA ARG A 134 17.63 18.82 0.65
C ARG A 134 17.72 18.01 -0.63
N ARG A 135 16.74 17.14 -0.90
CA ARG A 135 16.63 16.36 -2.14
C ARG A 135 16.36 17.30 -3.31
N GLU A 136 15.38 18.21 -3.18
CA GLU A 136 15.05 19.22 -4.19
C GLU A 136 16.26 20.09 -4.55
N ILE A 137 16.97 20.61 -3.56
CA ILE A 137 18.18 21.43 -3.80
C ILE A 137 19.28 20.63 -4.52
N ILE A 138 19.46 19.34 -4.16
CA ILE A 138 20.45 18.47 -4.83
C ILE A 138 19.99 18.15 -6.26
N GLU A 139 18.71 18.00 -6.51
CA GLU A 139 18.11 17.75 -7.82
C GLU A 139 18.26 18.97 -8.73
N GLU A 140 18.01 20.18 -8.20
CA GLU A 140 18.21 21.45 -8.89
C GLU A 140 19.70 21.71 -9.23
N GLU A 141 20.64 21.41 -8.31
CA GLU A 141 22.07 21.69 -8.52
C GLU A 141 22.79 20.62 -9.35
N THR A 142 22.37 19.35 -9.28
CA THR A 142 23.12 18.22 -9.90
C THR A 142 22.38 17.53 -11.04
N GLY A 143 21.08 17.80 -11.24
CA GLY A 143 20.25 17.12 -12.23
C GLY A 143 20.12 15.60 -11.99
N SER A 144 20.41 15.13 -10.77
CA SER A 144 20.39 13.72 -10.39
C SER A 144 19.75 13.54 -9.03
N ALA A 145 18.61 12.85 -9.02
CA ALA A 145 17.84 12.49 -7.81
C ALA A 145 18.55 11.45 -6.90
N GLU A 146 19.85 11.19 -7.09
CA GLU A 146 20.58 10.15 -6.36
C GLU A 146 21.09 10.61 -5.00
N THR A 147 20.35 10.27 -3.95
CA THR A 147 20.83 10.43 -2.56
C THR A 147 21.82 9.31 -2.20
N ALA A 148 22.62 9.52 -1.14
CA ALA A 148 23.54 8.48 -0.62
C ALA A 148 22.82 7.20 -0.22
N GLU A 149 21.54 7.30 0.18
CA GLU A 149 20.69 6.17 0.53
C GLU A 149 20.16 5.45 -0.71
N SER A 150 19.76 6.17 -1.77
CA SER A 150 19.35 5.58 -3.03
C SER A 150 20.51 4.85 -3.72
N LYS A 151 21.73 5.39 -3.65
CA LYS A 151 22.94 4.71 -4.11
C LYS A 151 23.22 3.40 -3.37
N ARG A 152 23.09 3.40 -2.05
CA ARG A 152 23.23 2.16 -1.24
C ARG A 152 22.12 1.14 -1.54
N LYS A 153 20.89 1.59 -1.79
CA LYS A 153 19.78 0.71 -2.21
C LYS A 153 20.05 0.12 -3.60
N LEU A 154 20.57 0.93 -4.53
CA LEU A 154 20.96 0.49 -5.86
C LEU A 154 22.11 -0.52 -5.80
N GLU A 155 23.20 -0.22 -5.08
CA GLU A 155 24.33 -1.15 -4.86
C GLU A 155 23.87 -2.48 -4.24
N LYS A 156 22.89 -2.43 -3.31
CA LYS A 156 22.32 -3.63 -2.72
C LYS A 156 21.49 -4.42 -3.74
N LEU A 157 20.73 -3.76 -4.59
CA LEU A 157 19.99 -4.38 -5.70
C LEU A 157 20.94 -5.02 -6.70
N ASP A 158 21.98 -4.30 -7.13
CA ASP A 158 23.02 -4.83 -8.03
C ASP A 158 23.78 -6.02 -7.44
N ALA A 159 24.00 -6.01 -6.13
CA ALA A 159 24.60 -7.14 -5.43
C ALA A 159 23.63 -8.35 -5.37
N MET A 160 22.33 -8.10 -5.21
CA MET A 160 21.31 -9.15 -5.25
C MET A 160 21.13 -9.74 -6.66
N GLU A 161 21.21 -8.91 -7.72
CA GLU A 161 21.14 -9.37 -9.11
C GLU A 161 22.31 -10.30 -9.48
N LYS A 162 23.50 -10.06 -8.90
CA LYS A 162 24.68 -10.94 -9.08
C LYS A 162 24.55 -12.29 -8.42
N VAL A 163 23.62 -12.43 -7.46
CA VAL A 163 23.33 -13.71 -6.77
C VAL A 163 22.18 -14.37 -7.51
N SER A 164 22.45 -15.01 -8.63
CA SER A 164 21.46 -15.89 -9.27
C SER A 164 21.57 -17.30 -8.69
N LEU A 165 20.47 -17.82 -8.18
CA LEU A 165 20.33 -19.27 -8.06
C LEU A 165 20.42 -19.85 -9.47
N THR A 166 21.17 -20.95 -9.63
CA THR A 166 21.37 -21.62 -10.93
C THR A 166 20.11 -21.61 -11.79
N ALA A 167 20.28 -21.30 -13.09
CA ALA A 167 19.19 -21.34 -14.06
C ALA A 167 18.33 -22.58 -13.83
N THR A 168 17.02 -22.40 -13.66
CA THR A 168 16.13 -23.55 -13.46
C THR A 168 16.27 -24.49 -14.66
N ILE A 169 16.23 -25.81 -14.41
CA ILE A 169 16.28 -26.84 -15.46
C ILE A 169 15.34 -26.48 -16.61
N LEU A 170 14.17 -25.93 -16.31
CA LEU A 170 13.20 -25.48 -17.29
C LEU A 170 13.72 -24.39 -18.24
N GLN A 171 14.59 -23.49 -17.79
CA GLN A 171 15.20 -22.46 -18.64
C GLN A 171 16.26 -23.04 -19.56
N VAL A 172 17.09 -23.96 -19.04
CA VAL A 172 18.16 -24.62 -19.82
C VAL A 172 17.57 -25.55 -20.91
N VAL A 173 16.47 -26.22 -20.60
CA VAL A 173 15.82 -27.19 -21.48
C VAL A 173 14.85 -26.54 -22.47
N ARG A 174 14.46 -25.26 -22.28
CA ARG A 174 13.50 -24.56 -23.12
C ARG A 174 13.97 -24.54 -24.59
N PRO A 175 13.09 -24.91 -25.58
CA PRO A 175 13.41 -24.83 -26.99
C PRO A 175 13.89 -23.44 -27.40
N GLN A 176 14.95 -23.37 -28.20
CA GLN A 176 15.53 -22.13 -28.74
C GLN A 176 15.16 -21.87 -30.20
N SER A 177 14.59 -22.87 -30.89
CA SER A 177 14.12 -22.77 -32.25
C SER A 177 12.77 -23.51 -32.43
N LEU A 178 11.99 -23.11 -33.45
CA LEU A 178 10.71 -23.74 -33.74
C LEU A 178 10.84 -25.24 -34.07
N SER A 179 11.96 -25.65 -34.68
CA SER A 179 12.27 -27.06 -34.99
C SER A 179 12.51 -27.93 -33.75
N GLU A 180 12.71 -27.33 -32.60
CA GLU A 180 12.89 -28.05 -31.34
C GLU A 180 11.57 -28.35 -30.61
N ILE A 181 10.45 -27.78 -31.07
CA ILE A 181 9.13 -28.05 -30.50
C ILE A 181 8.63 -29.38 -31.06
N ILE A 182 8.68 -30.42 -30.25
CA ILE A 182 8.38 -31.81 -30.65
C ILE A 182 6.86 -32.04 -30.59
N GLY A 183 6.33 -32.71 -31.60
CA GLY A 183 4.95 -33.20 -31.65
C GLY A 183 3.89 -32.13 -31.96
N GLN A 184 4.31 -30.90 -32.36
CA GLN A 184 3.40 -29.79 -32.66
C GLN A 184 3.60 -29.19 -34.07
N ASP A 185 4.11 -29.97 -35.02
CA ASP A 185 4.50 -29.47 -36.35
C ASP A 185 3.41 -28.71 -37.09
N GLN A 186 2.17 -29.20 -37.04
CA GLN A 186 1.04 -28.57 -37.72
C GLN A 186 0.67 -27.22 -37.02
N ALA A 187 0.57 -27.23 -35.69
CA ALA A 187 0.25 -26.03 -34.91
C ALA A 187 1.32 -24.95 -35.08
N VAL A 188 2.61 -25.33 -34.99
CA VAL A 188 3.75 -24.41 -35.16
C VAL A 188 3.79 -23.85 -36.60
N LYS A 189 3.55 -24.65 -37.64
CA LYS A 189 3.48 -24.17 -39.03
C LYS A 189 2.30 -23.21 -39.23
N ALA A 190 1.13 -23.53 -38.70
CA ALA A 190 -0.05 -22.65 -38.78
C ALA A 190 0.22 -21.31 -38.06
N LEU A 191 0.81 -21.37 -36.87
CA LEU A 191 1.16 -20.18 -36.10
C LEU A 191 2.19 -19.31 -36.82
N ALA A 192 3.26 -19.93 -37.33
CA ALA A 192 4.31 -19.22 -38.08
C ALA A 192 3.76 -18.58 -39.35
N SER A 193 2.88 -19.27 -40.11
CA SER A 193 2.27 -18.73 -41.32
C SER A 193 1.40 -17.51 -41.03
N ARG A 194 0.59 -17.54 -39.97
CA ARG A 194 -0.33 -16.44 -39.65
C ARG A 194 0.38 -15.22 -39.06
N ILE A 195 1.42 -15.41 -38.28
CA ILE A 195 2.18 -14.31 -37.62
C ILE A 195 3.19 -13.71 -38.61
N SER A 196 3.87 -14.51 -39.44
CA SER A 196 4.81 -13.99 -40.44
C SER A 196 4.14 -13.40 -41.67
N SER A 197 2.81 -13.39 -41.74
CA SER A 197 2.05 -12.75 -42.84
C SER A 197 2.27 -11.23 -42.82
N PRO A 198 2.17 -10.54 -44.00
CA PRO A 198 2.07 -9.09 -44.06
C PRO A 198 0.85 -8.52 -43.32
N TYR A 199 -0.15 -9.37 -43.07
CA TYR A 199 -1.38 -9.06 -42.35
C TYR A 199 -1.56 -10.06 -41.21
N PRO A 200 -0.78 -9.95 -40.11
CA PRO A 200 -0.87 -10.88 -39.01
C PRO A 200 -2.25 -10.78 -38.33
N GLN A 201 -2.72 -11.92 -37.81
CA GLN A 201 -4.03 -12.02 -37.17
C GLN A 201 -3.87 -12.27 -35.66
N HIS A 202 -4.87 -11.83 -34.90
CA HIS A 202 -5.00 -12.27 -33.52
C HIS A 202 -5.27 -13.77 -33.44
N LEU A 203 -4.76 -14.47 -32.47
CA LEU A 203 -4.81 -15.93 -32.39
C LEU A 203 -5.23 -16.43 -31.01
N LEU A 204 -5.96 -17.54 -31.00
CA LEU A 204 -6.22 -18.33 -29.79
C LEU A 204 -5.56 -19.71 -29.96
N LEU A 205 -4.75 -20.07 -28.96
CA LEU A 205 -4.01 -21.35 -28.91
C LEU A 205 -4.70 -22.25 -27.88
N TYR A 206 -5.33 -23.31 -28.37
CA TYR A 206 -5.98 -24.30 -27.53
C TYR A 206 -5.06 -25.51 -27.31
N GLY A 207 -5.14 -26.12 -26.15
CA GLY A 207 -4.45 -27.38 -25.86
C GLY A 207 -4.03 -27.54 -24.42
N PRO A 208 -3.61 -28.76 -24.02
CA PRO A 208 -3.24 -29.06 -22.65
C PRO A 208 -2.07 -28.22 -22.16
N PRO A 209 -1.86 -28.14 -20.82
CA PRO A 209 -0.69 -27.47 -20.28
C PRO A 209 0.61 -28.18 -20.66
N GLY A 210 1.70 -27.42 -20.78
CA GLY A 210 3.03 -27.97 -21.02
C GLY A 210 3.34 -28.43 -22.46
N VAL A 211 2.41 -28.29 -23.42
CA VAL A 211 2.64 -28.69 -24.84
C VAL A 211 3.45 -27.67 -25.65
N GLY A 212 3.87 -26.54 -25.06
CA GLY A 212 4.76 -25.57 -25.70
C GLY A 212 4.07 -24.36 -26.34
N LYS A 213 2.80 -24.04 -26.02
CA LYS A 213 2.04 -22.89 -26.56
C LYS A 213 2.81 -21.56 -26.41
N THR A 214 3.22 -21.20 -25.19
CA THR A 214 3.95 -19.96 -24.89
C THR A 214 5.32 -19.91 -25.59
N THR A 215 6.05 -21.04 -25.58
CA THR A 215 7.35 -21.14 -26.25
C THR A 215 7.21 -20.98 -27.77
N ALA A 216 6.19 -21.61 -28.38
CA ALA A 216 5.91 -21.47 -29.79
C ALA A 216 5.59 -20.01 -30.18
N ALA A 217 4.74 -19.33 -29.40
CA ALA A 217 4.36 -17.94 -29.65
C ALA A 217 5.59 -17.00 -29.61
N ARG A 218 6.47 -17.16 -28.62
CA ARG A 218 7.70 -16.37 -28.49
C ARG A 218 8.65 -16.61 -29.66
N LEU A 219 8.93 -17.87 -29.99
CA LEU A 219 9.86 -18.24 -31.06
C LEU A 219 9.34 -17.84 -32.45
N VAL A 220 8.03 -17.87 -32.66
CA VAL A 220 7.42 -17.44 -33.92
C VAL A 220 7.62 -15.95 -34.15
N LEU A 221 7.53 -15.09 -33.12
CA LEU A 221 7.85 -13.67 -33.25
C LEU A 221 9.31 -13.48 -33.69
N GLU A 222 10.24 -14.19 -33.04
CA GLU A 222 11.67 -14.09 -33.38
C GLU A 222 11.95 -14.56 -34.83
N GLU A 223 11.25 -15.57 -35.32
CA GLU A 223 11.32 -15.99 -36.73
C GLU A 223 10.64 -14.98 -37.66
N ALA A 224 9.50 -14.39 -37.25
CA ALA A 224 8.81 -13.39 -38.06
C ALA A 224 9.68 -12.13 -38.24
N LYS A 225 10.38 -11.66 -37.24
CA LYS A 225 11.30 -10.51 -37.29
C LYS A 225 12.40 -10.66 -38.36
N LYS A 226 12.76 -11.89 -38.73
CA LYS A 226 13.77 -12.18 -39.74
C LYS A 226 13.25 -12.12 -41.17
N LYS A 227 11.94 -12.09 -41.38
CA LYS A 227 11.33 -12.11 -42.69
C LYS A 227 11.30 -10.73 -43.35
N PRO A 228 11.62 -10.60 -44.62
CA PRO A 228 11.71 -9.28 -45.28
C PRO A 228 10.35 -8.57 -45.44
N TYR A 229 9.24 -9.31 -45.36
CA TYR A 229 7.89 -8.82 -45.50
C TYR A 229 7.12 -8.71 -44.19
N THR A 230 7.82 -8.85 -43.05
CA THR A 230 7.19 -8.76 -41.71
C THR A 230 6.78 -7.32 -41.39
N VAL A 231 5.69 -7.17 -40.67
CA VAL A 231 5.28 -5.89 -40.08
C VAL A 231 6.00 -5.61 -38.75
N PHE A 232 6.59 -6.64 -38.15
CA PHE A 232 7.29 -6.51 -36.87
C PHE A 232 8.67 -5.89 -37.05
N ARG A 233 8.98 -4.89 -36.24
CA ARG A 233 10.31 -4.32 -36.17
C ARG A 233 11.29 -5.29 -35.45
N LYS A 234 12.58 -5.08 -35.59
CA LYS A 234 13.59 -5.92 -34.93
C LYS A 234 13.50 -5.88 -33.41
N ASP A 235 13.08 -4.75 -32.88
CA ASP A 235 12.87 -4.45 -31.46
C ASP A 235 11.44 -4.72 -30.97
N ALA A 236 10.54 -5.30 -31.82
CA ALA A 236 9.16 -5.58 -31.49
C ALA A 236 9.04 -6.38 -30.16
N PRO A 237 8.26 -5.87 -29.18
CA PRO A 237 8.18 -6.49 -27.85
C PRO A 237 7.34 -7.77 -27.88
N PHE A 238 7.65 -8.70 -26.96
CA PHE A 238 6.81 -9.83 -26.61
C PHE A 238 6.45 -9.70 -25.13
N ILE A 239 5.26 -9.20 -24.87
CA ILE A 239 4.74 -9.00 -23.53
C ILE A 239 3.90 -10.21 -23.14
N GLU A 240 4.24 -10.82 -22.01
CA GLU A 240 3.59 -12.04 -21.50
C GLU A 240 2.90 -11.71 -20.16
N CYS A 241 1.65 -12.10 -20.03
CA CYS A 241 0.89 -12.01 -18.81
C CYS A 241 -0.01 -13.22 -18.61
N ASP A 242 -0.45 -13.44 -17.38
CA ASP A 242 -1.30 -14.54 -16.97
C ASP A 242 -2.71 -14.02 -16.66
N GLY A 243 -3.71 -14.53 -17.38
CA GLY A 243 -5.12 -14.15 -17.23
C GLY A 243 -5.70 -14.48 -15.86
N THR A 244 -5.12 -15.43 -15.14
CA THR A 244 -5.58 -15.81 -13.80
C THR A 244 -5.23 -14.77 -12.74
N ILE A 245 -4.15 -14.00 -12.95
CA ILE A 245 -3.67 -12.96 -12.04
C ILE A 245 -4.34 -11.61 -12.32
N LEU A 246 -4.75 -11.40 -13.58
CA LEU A 246 -5.39 -10.17 -14.03
C LEU A 246 -6.86 -10.13 -13.60
N ARG A 247 -7.11 -9.55 -12.41
CA ARG A 247 -8.46 -9.35 -11.90
C ARG A 247 -8.88 -7.88 -12.01
N TRP A 248 -10.17 -7.67 -12.27
CA TRP A 248 -10.76 -6.36 -12.17
C TRP A 248 -11.19 -6.13 -10.71
N ASP A 249 -10.57 -5.17 -10.04
CA ASP A 249 -11.07 -4.64 -8.77
C ASP A 249 -11.60 -3.23 -9.02
N SER A 250 -12.87 -3.01 -8.74
CA SER A 250 -13.51 -1.69 -8.88
C SER A 250 -12.98 -0.66 -7.87
N ARG A 251 -12.28 -1.12 -6.83
CA ARG A 251 -11.66 -0.28 -5.80
C ARG A 251 -10.20 0.04 -6.10
N ASP A 252 -9.56 -0.81 -6.89
CA ASP A 252 -8.16 -0.66 -7.28
C ASP A 252 -8.13 0.06 -8.63
N MET A 253 -7.76 1.33 -8.63
CA MET A 253 -7.63 2.14 -9.84
C MET A 253 -6.47 1.67 -10.71
N THR A 254 -5.65 0.74 -10.22
CA THR A 254 -4.53 0.18 -10.96
C THR A 254 -4.96 -1.02 -11.79
N ASN A 255 -5.04 -0.84 -13.10
CA ASN A 255 -5.24 -1.95 -14.04
C ASN A 255 -3.94 -2.21 -14.80
N PRO A 256 -3.18 -3.27 -14.45
CA PRO A 256 -1.90 -3.52 -15.10
C PRO A 256 -2.04 -3.85 -16.59
N LEU A 257 -3.18 -4.41 -17.05
CA LEU A 257 -3.36 -4.76 -18.44
C LEU A 257 -3.62 -3.53 -19.32
N ILE A 258 -4.61 -2.73 -18.97
CA ILE A 258 -5.05 -1.59 -19.79
C ILE A 258 -4.32 -0.31 -19.40
N GLY A 259 -3.96 -0.17 -18.16
CA GLY A 259 -3.47 1.07 -17.55
C GLY A 259 -4.51 1.71 -16.65
N SER A 260 -4.10 2.78 -15.98
CA SER A 260 -4.91 3.48 -14.98
C SER A 260 -4.64 4.97 -15.02
N VAL A 261 -5.52 5.75 -14.40
CA VAL A 261 -5.28 7.16 -14.09
C VAL A 261 -5.11 7.28 -12.58
N HIS A 262 -4.01 7.89 -12.14
CA HIS A 262 -3.81 8.25 -10.76
C HIS A 262 -4.35 9.66 -10.54
N ASP A 263 -5.52 9.75 -9.93
CA ASP A 263 -6.11 11.03 -9.57
C ASP A 263 -5.38 11.62 -8.34
N PRO A 264 -5.24 12.95 -8.25
CA PRO A 264 -4.45 13.63 -7.22
C PRO A 264 -4.95 13.37 -5.79
N LEU A 265 -6.24 13.02 -5.62
CA LEU A 265 -6.82 12.67 -4.32
C LEU A 265 -6.48 11.27 -3.82
N TYR A 266 -5.88 10.40 -4.66
CA TYR A 266 -5.54 9.03 -4.31
C TYR A 266 -4.03 8.86 -4.24
N GLN A 267 -3.56 8.11 -3.22
CA GLN A 267 -2.14 7.81 -3.02
C GLN A 267 -1.56 7.11 -4.26
N GLY A 268 -0.60 7.73 -4.94
CA GLY A 268 0.11 7.13 -6.07
C GLY A 268 0.47 8.07 -7.22
N ALA A 269 -0.08 9.30 -7.26
CA ALA A 269 0.42 10.34 -8.16
C ALA A 269 1.84 10.77 -7.73
N ARG A 270 2.67 11.23 -8.68
CA ARG A 270 3.94 11.87 -8.31
C ARG A 270 3.62 13.04 -7.39
N GLN A 271 4.44 13.24 -6.35
CA GLN A 271 4.19 14.24 -5.31
C GLN A 271 4.01 15.64 -5.90
N GLU A 272 4.84 16.01 -6.88
CA GLU A 272 4.75 17.27 -7.61
C GLU A 272 3.41 17.46 -8.33
N LEU A 273 2.92 16.44 -9.04
CA LEU A 273 1.66 16.48 -9.77
C LEU A 273 0.44 16.34 -8.84
N ALA A 274 0.60 15.66 -7.69
CA ALA A 274 -0.46 15.54 -6.68
C ALA A 274 -0.68 16.86 -5.95
N ASP A 275 0.38 17.61 -5.66
CA ASP A 275 0.32 18.92 -5.03
C ASP A 275 -0.31 19.97 -5.98
N GLU A 276 -0.10 19.81 -7.29
CA GLU A 276 -0.70 20.65 -8.34
C GLU A 276 -2.11 20.19 -8.75
N GLY A 277 -2.59 19.05 -8.24
CA GLY A 277 -3.91 18.50 -8.57
C GLY A 277 -4.02 17.90 -9.97
N ILE A 278 -2.89 17.53 -10.60
CA ILE A 278 -2.83 17.01 -11.98
C ILE A 278 -3.01 15.48 -12.00
N PRO A 279 -4.00 14.94 -12.76
CA PRO A 279 -4.16 13.50 -12.93
C PRO A 279 -3.06 12.90 -13.82
N GLU A 280 -2.41 11.82 -13.38
CA GLU A 280 -1.34 11.15 -14.14
C GLU A 280 -1.83 9.83 -14.76
N PRO A 281 -1.94 9.71 -16.12
CA PRO A 281 -2.23 8.46 -16.79
C PRO A 281 -1.01 7.53 -16.78
N LYS A 282 -1.20 6.29 -16.30
CA LYS A 282 -0.20 5.22 -16.40
C LYS A 282 -0.60 4.21 -17.46
N PRO A 283 0.13 4.12 -18.59
CA PRO A 283 -0.08 3.08 -19.59
C PRO A 283 0.11 1.67 -19.01
N GLY A 284 -0.63 0.69 -19.55
CA GLY A 284 -0.56 -0.70 -19.15
C GLY A 284 0.15 -1.60 -20.17
N LEU A 285 0.14 -2.92 -19.91
CA LEU A 285 0.80 -3.94 -20.75
C LEU A 285 0.37 -3.91 -22.22
N VAL A 286 -0.86 -3.47 -22.54
CA VAL A 286 -1.31 -3.30 -23.93
C VAL A 286 -0.52 -2.22 -24.67
N THR A 287 -0.11 -1.18 -23.97
CA THR A 287 0.74 -0.13 -24.54
C THR A 287 2.20 -0.60 -24.64
N ASP A 288 2.69 -1.35 -23.67
CA ASP A 288 4.04 -1.94 -23.71
C ASP A 288 4.17 -2.95 -24.87
N ALA A 289 3.07 -3.60 -25.25
CA ALA A 289 3.02 -4.53 -26.38
C ALA A 289 2.92 -3.83 -27.74
N HIS A 290 2.84 -2.49 -27.79
CA HIS A 290 2.70 -1.75 -29.04
C HIS A 290 3.75 -2.11 -30.09
N GLY A 291 3.34 -2.41 -31.31
CA GLY A 291 4.22 -2.85 -32.41
C GLY A 291 4.71 -4.29 -32.30
N GLY A 292 4.25 -5.07 -31.31
CA GLY A 292 4.68 -6.43 -31.03
C GLY A 292 3.54 -7.40 -30.76
N ILE A 293 3.77 -8.31 -29.82
CA ILE A 293 2.79 -9.34 -29.41
C ILE A 293 2.48 -9.20 -27.92
N LEU A 294 1.18 -9.17 -27.61
CA LEU A 294 0.66 -9.41 -26.27
C LEU A 294 0.24 -10.88 -26.17
N PHE A 295 0.93 -11.64 -25.35
CA PHE A 295 0.61 -13.02 -25.04
C PHE A 295 -0.09 -13.11 -23.69
N ILE A 296 -1.32 -13.64 -23.69
CA ILE A 296 -2.09 -13.87 -22.46
C ILE A 296 -2.22 -15.38 -22.26
N ASP A 297 -1.55 -15.90 -21.25
CA ASP A 297 -1.76 -17.29 -20.84
C ASP A 297 -3.06 -17.41 -20.06
N GLU A 298 -3.74 -18.52 -20.19
CA GLU A 298 -5.07 -18.79 -19.63
C GLU A 298 -6.08 -17.62 -19.88
N ILE A 299 -6.16 -17.15 -21.12
CA ILE A 299 -7.04 -16.04 -21.52
C ILE A 299 -8.52 -16.32 -21.21
N GLY A 300 -8.91 -17.60 -21.10
CA GLY A 300 -10.24 -18.01 -20.68
C GLY A 300 -10.60 -17.68 -19.23
N GLU A 301 -9.58 -17.39 -18.39
CA GLU A 301 -9.74 -16.99 -16.98
C GLU A 301 -9.82 -15.48 -16.80
N LEU A 302 -9.61 -14.70 -17.86
CA LEU A 302 -9.63 -13.24 -17.79
C LEU A 302 -11.01 -12.73 -17.40
N ASP A 303 -11.05 -11.78 -16.48
CA ASP A 303 -12.28 -11.13 -16.04
C ASP A 303 -13.06 -10.57 -17.24
N PRO A 304 -14.39 -10.80 -17.34
CA PRO A 304 -15.22 -10.34 -18.45
C PRO A 304 -15.16 -8.83 -18.71
N ILE A 305 -14.98 -8.01 -17.67
CA ILE A 305 -14.87 -6.55 -17.82
C ILE A 305 -13.53 -6.21 -18.49
N LEU A 306 -12.43 -6.84 -18.04
CA LEU A 306 -11.13 -6.66 -18.67
C LEU A 306 -11.12 -7.15 -20.10
N LEU A 307 -11.75 -8.28 -20.37
CA LEU A 307 -11.89 -8.81 -21.73
C LEU A 307 -12.61 -7.81 -22.64
N ASN A 308 -13.73 -7.23 -22.20
CA ASN A 308 -14.45 -6.24 -22.99
C ASN A 308 -13.61 -4.96 -23.24
N LYS A 309 -12.86 -4.51 -22.26
CA LYS A 309 -11.92 -3.39 -22.44
C LYS A 309 -10.81 -3.75 -23.44
N LEU A 310 -10.24 -4.95 -23.32
CA LEU A 310 -9.24 -5.45 -24.28
C LEU A 310 -9.79 -5.51 -25.70
N LEU A 311 -11.02 -6.00 -25.89
CA LEU A 311 -11.66 -6.03 -27.21
C LEU A 311 -11.80 -4.63 -27.80
N LYS A 312 -12.15 -3.63 -27.01
CA LYS A 312 -12.19 -2.23 -27.44
C LYS A 312 -10.80 -1.73 -27.86
N VAL A 313 -9.76 -2.04 -27.10
CA VAL A 313 -8.37 -1.66 -27.45
C VAL A 313 -7.94 -2.31 -28.77
N LEU A 314 -8.33 -3.57 -29.05
CA LEU A 314 -8.01 -4.25 -30.29
C LEU A 314 -8.68 -3.58 -31.52
N GLU A 315 -9.86 -2.98 -31.34
CA GLU A 315 -10.56 -2.25 -32.39
C GLU A 315 -9.99 -0.86 -32.62
N ASP A 316 -9.81 -0.09 -31.53
CA ASP A 316 -9.40 1.31 -31.57
C ASP A 316 -7.87 1.46 -31.74
N LYS A 317 -7.09 0.41 -31.43
CA LYS A 317 -5.62 0.38 -31.39
C LYS A 317 -5.03 1.44 -30.46
N ARG A 318 -5.82 1.88 -29.49
CA ARG A 318 -5.49 2.90 -28.49
C ARG A 318 -6.18 2.63 -27.18
N VAL A 319 -5.57 3.11 -26.11
CA VAL A 319 -6.18 3.19 -24.78
C VAL A 319 -6.55 4.62 -24.51
N HIS A 320 -7.82 4.88 -24.24
CA HIS A 320 -8.30 6.18 -23.80
C HIS A 320 -8.34 6.24 -22.27
N PHE A 321 -7.91 7.37 -21.73
CA PHE A 321 -7.92 7.66 -20.32
C PHE A 321 -8.97 8.73 -20.03
N ASP A 322 -9.72 8.56 -18.97
CA ASP A 322 -10.72 9.52 -18.52
C ASP A 322 -10.45 9.86 -17.04
N SER A 323 -10.49 11.15 -16.70
CA SER A 323 -10.45 11.63 -15.33
C SER A 323 -11.37 12.82 -15.17
N ALA A 324 -12.10 12.88 -14.05
CA ALA A 324 -12.94 14.02 -13.69
C ALA A 324 -12.13 15.27 -13.31
N TYR A 325 -10.84 15.10 -13.08
CA TYR A 325 -9.91 16.16 -12.65
C TYR A 325 -9.06 16.70 -13.81
N TYR A 326 -9.22 16.17 -15.02
CA TYR A 326 -8.48 16.67 -16.19
C TYR A 326 -9.16 17.91 -16.77
N ASP A 327 -8.39 19.00 -16.89
CA ASP A 327 -8.80 20.22 -17.57
C ASP A 327 -7.84 20.48 -18.75
N GLU A 328 -8.37 20.48 -19.98
CA GLU A 328 -7.61 20.70 -21.21
C GLU A 328 -6.99 22.12 -21.29
N GLU A 329 -7.66 23.11 -20.68
CA GLU A 329 -7.25 24.52 -20.73
C GLU A 329 -6.18 24.86 -19.67
N ASP A 330 -5.92 23.98 -18.70
CA ASP A 330 -4.93 24.22 -17.66
C ASP A 330 -3.50 24.29 -18.25
N PRO A 331 -2.81 25.45 -18.10
CA PRO A 331 -1.46 25.62 -18.62
C PRO A 331 -0.39 24.84 -17.82
N GLN A 332 -0.69 24.41 -16.60
CA GLN A 332 0.26 23.67 -15.75
C GLN A 332 0.36 22.19 -16.17
N ILE A 333 -0.63 21.66 -16.92
CA ILE A 333 -0.60 20.25 -17.36
C ILE A 333 0.45 20.03 -18.44
N PRO A 334 1.43 19.13 -18.22
CA PRO A 334 2.48 18.80 -19.20
C PRO A 334 1.91 18.29 -20.53
N ALA A 335 2.55 18.68 -21.64
CA ALA A 335 2.07 18.36 -23.00
C ALA A 335 1.89 16.83 -23.23
N TYR A 336 2.72 15.97 -22.61
CA TYR A 336 2.58 14.52 -22.75
C TYR A 336 1.32 13.97 -22.09
N ILE A 337 0.90 14.56 -20.95
CA ILE A 337 -0.35 14.21 -20.25
C ILE A 337 -1.54 14.63 -21.11
N LYS A 338 -1.54 15.87 -21.64
CA LYS A 338 -2.58 16.35 -22.57
C LYS A 338 -2.71 15.40 -23.76
N GLN A 339 -1.60 14.98 -24.37
CA GLN A 339 -1.61 14.05 -25.49
C GLN A 339 -2.21 12.67 -25.12
N LEU A 340 -1.96 12.17 -23.90
CA LEU A 340 -2.51 10.90 -23.43
C LEU A 340 -4.04 10.97 -23.20
N PHE A 341 -4.54 12.09 -22.69
CA PHE A 341 -6.00 12.27 -22.52
C PHE A 341 -6.70 12.52 -23.86
N GLU A 342 -6.15 13.38 -24.72
CA GLU A 342 -6.76 13.72 -26.02
C GLU A 342 -6.71 12.58 -27.02
N LYS A 343 -5.52 11.98 -27.22
CA LYS A 343 -5.28 10.99 -28.27
C LYS A 343 -5.27 9.55 -27.77
N GLY A 344 -5.16 9.35 -26.46
CA GLY A 344 -4.94 8.04 -25.86
C GLY A 344 -3.53 7.50 -26.07
N ALA A 345 -3.16 6.48 -25.31
CA ALA A 345 -1.91 5.75 -25.49
C ALA A 345 -1.99 4.78 -26.68
N PRO A 346 -0.95 4.69 -27.53
CA PRO A 346 -0.95 3.76 -28.65
C PRO A 346 -0.88 2.30 -28.17
N ALA A 347 -1.70 1.43 -28.76
CA ALA A 347 -1.80 0.01 -28.39
C ALA A 347 -2.13 -0.86 -29.62
N ASP A 348 -1.37 -0.72 -30.72
CA ASP A 348 -1.49 -1.56 -31.90
C ASP A 348 -0.55 -2.78 -31.77
N PHE A 349 -1.10 -3.93 -31.43
CA PHE A 349 -0.37 -5.17 -31.19
C PHE A 349 -1.14 -6.38 -31.71
N ILE A 350 -0.47 -7.52 -31.82
CA ILE A 350 -1.12 -8.80 -32.12
C ILE A 350 -1.38 -9.54 -30.81
N LEU A 351 -2.64 -9.87 -30.55
CA LEU A 351 -3.03 -10.69 -29.42
C LEU A 351 -2.82 -12.16 -29.73
N ILE A 352 -2.12 -12.87 -28.83
CA ILE A 352 -2.08 -14.33 -28.80
C ILE A 352 -2.59 -14.78 -27.43
N GLY A 353 -3.77 -15.34 -27.37
CA GLY A 353 -4.32 -15.94 -26.16
C GLY A 353 -4.05 -17.45 -26.14
N ALA A 354 -3.54 -17.98 -25.03
CA ALA A 354 -3.46 -19.42 -24.80
C ALA A 354 -4.51 -19.83 -23.77
N THR A 355 -5.04 -21.04 -23.92
CA THR A 355 -6.01 -21.60 -22.98
C THR A 355 -5.99 -23.12 -22.95
N THR A 356 -6.36 -23.68 -21.81
CA THR A 356 -6.62 -25.10 -21.63
C THR A 356 -8.11 -25.44 -21.78
N ARG A 357 -8.99 -24.43 -21.79
CA ARG A 357 -10.43 -24.60 -21.94
C ARG A 357 -10.83 -25.01 -23.36
N ALA A 358 -11.98 -25.64 -23.47
CA ALA A 358 -12.60 -25.94 -24.78
C ALA A 358 -13.06 -24.67 -25.47
N PRO A 359 -13.10 -24.67 -26.84
CA PRO A 359 -13.54 -23.48 -27.59
C PRO A 359 -14.92 -22.95 -27.20
N GLU A 360 -15.83 -23.83 -26.80
CA GLU A 360 -17.20 -23.48 -26.38
C GLU A 360 -17.25 -22.69 -25.07
N GLU A 361 -16.23 -22.82 -24.25
CA GLU A 361 -16.11 -22.13 -22.95
C GLU A 361 -15.47 -20.75 -23.07
N ILE A 362 -14.91 -20.42 -24.23
CA ILE A 362 -14.29 -19.12 -24.48
C ILE A 362 -15.32 -18.13 -25.01
N ASN A 363 -15.25 -16.91 -24.51
CA ASN A 363 -16.16 -15.83 -24.88
C ASN A 363 -16.26 -15.69 -26.43
N PRO A 364 -17.47 -15.77 -27.01
CA PRO A 364 -17.68 -15.69 -28.48
C PRO A 364 -17.15 -14.40 -29.10
N ALA A 365 -17.14 -13.28 -28.36
CA ALA A 365 -16.69 -11.99 -28.87
C ALA A 365 -15.18 -11.99 -29.20
N ILE A 366 -14.36 -12.66 -28.39
CA ILE A 366 -12.91 -12.77 -28.69
C ILE A 366 -12.67 -13.84 -29.75
N ARG A 367 -13.42 -14.96 -29.73
CA ARG A 367 -13.29 -16.02 -30.73
C ARG A 367 -13.56 -15.52 -32.14
N SER A 368 -14.56 -14.67 -32.32
CA SER A 368 -14.91 -14.10 -33.63
C SER A 368 -13.83 -13.20 -34.24
N ARG A 369 -12.91 -12.70 -33.43
CA ARG A 369 -11.81 -11.81 -33.83
C ARG A 369 -10.46 -12.50 -33.97
N CYS A 370 -10.35 -13.74 -33.50
CA CYS A 370 -9.10 -14.49 -33.46
C CYS A 370 -9.17 -15.74 -34.36
N GLY A 371 -8.05 -16.05 -34.98
CA GLY A 371 -7.87 -17.36 -35.59
C GLY A 371 -7.57 -18.42 -34.56
N GLU A 372 -8.12 -19.61 -34.73
CA GLU A 372 -7.92 -20.73 -33.77
C GLU A 372 -6.81 -21.67 -34.23
N ILE A 373 -5.97 -22.10 -33.30
CA ILE A 373 -4.91 -23.09 -33.50
C ILE A 373 -4.93 -24.10 -32.35
N PHE A 374 -4.89 -25.39 -32.67
CA PHE A 374 -5.00 -26.47 -31.71
C PHE A 374 -3.65 -27.18 -31.55
N PHE A 375 -3.15 -27.20 -30.32
CA PHE A 375 -1.99 -27.98 -29.92
C PHE A 375 -2.45 -29.34 -29.41
N ALA A 376 -1.95 -30.40 -30.02
CA ALA A 376 -2.30 -31.74 -29.63
C ALA A 376 -1.66 -32.19 -28.31
N PRO A 377 -2.27 -33.11 -27.56
CA PRO A 377 -1.60 -33.78 -26.45
C PRO A 377 -0.31 -34.47 -26.92
N LEU A 378 0.71 -34.45 -26.06
CA LEU A 378 1.97 -35.14 -26.38
C LEU A 378 1.82 -36.66 -26.26
N GLU A 379 2.20 -37.39 -27.31
CA GLU A 379 2.27 -38.82 -27.29
C GLU A 379 3.50 -39.30 -26.47
N PRO A 380 3.51 -40.54 -25.95
CA PRO A 380 4.67 -41.09 -25.20
C PRO A 380 5.98 -40.98 -25.97
N ALA A 381 5.97 -41.19 -27.28
CA ALA A 381 7.16 -41.04 -28.12
C ALA A 381 7.71 -39.59 -28.13
N HIS A 382 6.83 -38.60 -28.13
CA HIS A 382 7.20 -37.18 -28.06
C HIS A 382 7.83 -36.86 -26.69
N ILE A 383 7.25 -37.37 -25.61
CA ILE A 383 7.78 -37.18 -24.25
C ILE A 383 9.19 -37.77 -24.12
N ILE A 384 9.40 -38.99 -24.63
CA ILE A 384 10.72 -39.63 -24.63
C ILE A 384 11.74 -38.80 -25.41
N ALA A 385 11.36 -38.26 -26.57
CA ALA A 385 12.24 -37.42 -27.38
C ALA A 385 12.59 -36.10 -26.67
N ILE A 386 11.63 -35.48 -25.97
CA ILE A 386 11.83 -34.26 -25.17
C ILE A 386 12.81 -34.55 -24.01
N VAL A 387 12.61 -35.68 -23.26
CA VAL A 387 13.46 -36.06 -22.15
C VAL A 387 14.89 -36.36 -22.61
N LYS A 388 15.07 -37.07 -23.73
CA LYS A 388 16.40 -37.34 -24.31
C LYS A 388 17.13 -36.03 -24.65
N ARG A 389 16.46 -35.11 -25.34
CA ARG A 389 17.04 -33.80 -25.68
C ARG A 389 17.37 -32.98 -24.43
N ALA A 390 16.51 -33.03 -23.42
CA ALA A 390 16.75 -32.39 -22.13
C ALA A 390 18.01 -32.96 -21.45
N ALA A 391 18.15 -34.26 -21.41
CA ALA A 391 19.31 -34.93 -20.85
C ALA A 391 20.62 -34.60 -21.60
N GLU A 392 20.59 -34.58 -22.93
CA GLU A 392 21.73 -34.15 -23.75
C GLU A 392 22.18 -32.74 -23.41
N ARG A 393 21.24 -31.78 -23.27
CA ARG A 393 21.53 -30.38 -22.89
C ARG A 393 22.11 -30.25 -21.48
N LEU A 394 21.69 -31.09 -20.58
CA LEU A 394 22.16 -31.13 -19.18
C LEU A 394 23.44 -31.96 -19.01
N GLY A 395 23.93 -32.63 -20.06
CA GLY A 395 25.05 -33.55 -19.94
C GLY A 395 24.76 -34.78 -19.08
N ALA A 396 23.47 -35.10 -18.85
CA ALA A 396 23.04 -36.22 -18.06
C ALA A 396 22.96 -37.48 -18.97
N ARG A 397 23.41 -38.63 -18.46
CA ARG A 397 23.21 -39.96 -19.10
C ARG A 397 21.86 -40.51 -18.64
N LEU A 398 20.99 -40.81 -19.60
CA LEU A 398 19.73 -41.55 -19.40
C LEU A 398 20.02 -43.06 -19.40
#